data_5e50a434abda0d02a2412042017b243d
#
_entry.id   5e50a434abda0d02a2412042017b243d
#
_cell.length_a   1.000
_cell.length_b   1.000
_cell.length_c   1.000
_cell.angle_alpha   90.00
_cell.angle_beta   90.00
_cell.angle_gamma   90.00
#
_symmetry.space_group_name_H-M   'P 1'
#
loop_
_entity.id
_entity.type
_entity.pdbx_description
1 polymer ?
#
loop_
_entity_poly.entity_id
_entity_poly.type
_entity_poly.pdbx_seq_one_letter_code
_entity_poly.pdbx_strand_id
1 'polypeptide(L)'
;MKLEFDERGVPLISLEEGESAVAISDTHLGSRTRGERACDVEALCQFLQDLYEGRVKVGGRTLKRPSLLVLLGDILEFWCGDPDTVLRDLYPVARAILPVPSLKLYIAGNHDKIVGKIALEAAKGELDFLVAPEYAILESGGKKFVLVHGHQFDSLFCRLGGLWKLESYLYSIAEGLRSLPGPSEWYLAAISAASGVALLAYGELLGNMPDLVKPLIYAAPLILMLPLAVIVLRKVQDKLWYLLLLPLSSLLGFKRAERLHPSELLERGLVRRWMEAVELEADGVLFGHTHAPGIAVQNGLLAANAGSWIARDELRTFLYVEEGEVLLVKFEEDSKYSLLDYLG
;
A
#
# COMPACT_ATOMS: atom_id res chain seq x y z
N MET A 1 -8.79 -17.97 -16.35
CA MET A 1 -8.55 -17.39 -15.00
C MET A 1 -9.82 -17.51 -14.17
N LYS A 2 -9.71 -17.99 -12.95
CA LYS A 2 -10.84 -18.13 -12.01
C LYS A 2 -10.61 -17.22 -10.83
N LEU A 3 -11.67 -16.52 -10.37
CA LEU A 3 -11.66 -15.69 -9.17
C LEU A 3 -12.67 -16.23 -8.18
N GLU A 4 -12.25 -16.49 -6.99
CA GLU A 4 -13.06 -16.91 -5.84
C GLU A 4 -12.73 -16.05 -4.63
N PHE A 5 -13.52 -16.16 -3.58
CA PHE A 5 -13.25 -15.52 -2.29
C PHE A 5 -13.28 -16.60 -1.21
N ASP A 6 -12.28 -16.56 -0.32
CA ASP A 6 -12.28 -17.42 0.85
C ASP A 6 -13.35 -17.00 1.88
N GLU A 7 -13.50 -17.77 2.95
CA GLU A 7 -14.46 -17.47 4.04
C GLU A 7 -14.20 -16.11 4.74
N ARG A 8 -12.98 -15.58 4.65
CA ARG A 8 -12.58 -14.26 5.17
C ARG A 8 -12.83 -13.15 4.14
N GLY A 9 -13.27 -13.50 2.92
CA GLY A 9 -13.46 -12.57 1.81
C GLY A 9 -12.17 -12.16 1.12
N VAL A 10 -11.10 -12.94 1.27
CA VAL A 10 -9.82 -12.73 0.58
C VAL A 10 -9.91 -13.25 -0.85
N PRO A 11 -9.49 -12.47 -1.86
CA PRO A 11 -9.49 -12.93 -3.24
C PRO A 11 -8.51 -14.09 -3.44
N LEU A 12 -8.99 -15.16 -4.07
CA LEU A 12 -8.21 -16.28 -4.57
C LEU A 12 -8.31 -16.30 -6.09
N ILE A 13 -7.20 -16.08 -6.77
CA ILE A 13 -7.11 -15.98 -8.22
C ILE A 13 -6.26 -17.14 -8.73
N SER A 14 -6.86 -18.00 -9.56
CA SER A 14 -6.17 -19.13 -10.17
C SER A 14 -5.96 -18.88 -11.65
N LEU A 15 -4.71 -18.83 -12.08
CA LEU A 15 -4.32 -18.74 -13.49
C LEU A 15 -4.37 -20.12 -14.12
N GLU A 16 -5.01 -20.19 -15.28
CA GLU A 16 -5.04 -21.37 -16.12
C GLU A 16 -3.78 -21.51 -16.98
N GLU A 17 -3.59 -22.65 -17.62
CA GLU A 17 -2.47 -22.86 -18.54
C GLU A 17 -2.46 -21.81 -19.65
N GLY A 18 -1.30 -21.20 -19.85
CA GLY A 18 -1.14 -20.13 -20.84
C GLY A 18 -1.53 -18.74 -20.37
N GLU A 19 -2.03 -18.56 -19.15
CA GLU A 19 -2.29 -17.27 -18.53
C GLU A 19 -1.12 -16.78 -17.70
N SER A 20 -1.04 -15.47 -17.51
CA SER A 20 0.06 -14.83 -16.76
C SER A 20 -0.44 -13.67 -15.91
N ALA A 21 0.36 -13.31 -14.90
CA ALA A 21 0.18 -12.12 -14.11
C ALA A 21 1.40 -11.20 -14.20
N VAL A 22 1.14 -9.90 -14.11
CA VAL A 22 2.17 -8.87 -13.96
C VAL A 22 1.90 -8.11 -12.67
N ALA A 23 2.93 -7.89 -11.86
CA ALA A 23 2.81 -7.13 -10.62
C ALA A 23 3.80 -5.95 -10.60
N ILE A 24 3.28 -4.76 -10.34
CA ILE A 24 4.04 -3.52 -10.10
C ILE A 24 3.75 -2.99 -8.71
N SER A 25 4.67 -2.22 -8.14
CA SER A 25 4.56 -1.66 -6.79
C SER A 25 5.22 -0.28 -6.70
N ASP A 26 4.92 0.45 -5.64
CA ASP A 26 5.67 1.62 -5.19
C ASP A 26 5.86 2.68 -6.29
N THR A 27 4.77 3.11 -6.92
CA THR A 27 4.79 4.20 -7.88
C THR A 27 4.69 5.57 -7.21
N HIS A 28 4.09 5.65 -6.03
CA HIS A 28 3.90 6.89 -5.24
C HIS A 28 3.41 8.07 -6.09
N LEU A 29 2.38 7.85 -6.92
CA LEU A 29 1.78 8.90 -7.74
C LEU A 29 1.27 10.04 -6.87
N GLY A 30 1.69 11.26 -7.16
CA GLY A 30 1.41 12.44 -6.36
C GLY A 30 2.53 12.85 -5.40
N SER A 31 3.53 11.98 -5.19
CA SER A 31 4.72 12.35 -4.42
C SER A 31 5.60 13.33 -5.20
N ARG A 32 6.24 14.25 -4.46
CA ARG A 32 7.16 15.23 -5.01
C ARG A 32 8.47 15.20 -4.25
N THR A 33 9.58 15.13 -4.99
CA THR A 33 10.93 15.25 -4.45
C THR A 33 11.55 16.51 -5.01
N ARG A 34 11.81 17.52 -4.17
CA ARG A 34 12.35 18.83 -4.60
C ARG A 34 11.52 19.55 -5.67
N GLY A 35 10.18 19.30 -5.68
CA GLY A 35 9.27 19.89 -6.66
C GLY A 35 9.04 19.05 -7.93
N GLU A 36 9.87 18.05 -8.18
CA GLU A 36 9.73 17.14 -9.31
C GLU A 36 8.87 15.92 -8.95
N ARG A 37 8.24 15.28 -9.93
CA ARG A 37 7.50 14.03 -9.74
C ARG A 37 8.42 12.94 -9.23
N ALA A 38 7.99 12.21 -8.20
CA ALA A 38 8.75 11.07 -7.70
C ALA A 38 8.65 9.87 -8.66
N CYS A 39 7.45 9.62 -9.22
CA CYS A 39 7.23 8.57 -10.20
C CYS A 39 7.68 8.99 -11.60
N ASP A 40 8.30 8.06 -12.33
CA ASP A 40 8.52 8.19 -13.78
C ASP A 40 7.23 7.79 -14.51
N VAL A 41 6.30 8.75 -14.59
CA VAL A 41 4.96 8.54 -15.17
C VAL A 41 5.03 8.19 -16.66
N GLU A 42 5.95 8.81 -17.39
CA GLU A 42 6.14 8.56 -18.81
C GLU A 42 6.59 7.13 -19.08
N ALA A 43 7.61 6.66 -18.37
CA ALA A 43 8.10 5.27 -18.46
C ALA A 43 7.03 4.26 -18.05
N LEU A 44 6.28 4.54 -16.96
CA LEU A 44 5.19 3.69 -16.51
C LEU A 44 4.07 3.58 -17.56
N CYS A 45 3.66 4.70 -18.17
CA CYS A 45 2.66 4.70 -19.23
C CYS A 45 3.14 3.94 -20.47
N GLN A 46 4.41 4.09 -20.86
CA GLN A 46 5.01 3.35 -21.99
C GLN A 46 5.02 1.84 -21.71
N PHE A 47 5.42 1.43 -20.50
CA PHE A 47 5.38 0.02 -20.09
C PHE A 47 3.96 -0.57 -20.15
N LEU A 48 2.97 0.15 -19.62
CA LEU A 48 1.57 -0.30 -19.65
C LEU A 48 1.04 -0.41 -21.10
N GLN A 49 1.45 0.49 -21.98
CA GLN A 49 1.14 0.40 -23.41
C GLN A 49 1.80 -0.81 -24.05
N ASP A 50 3.06 -1.11 -23.71
CA ASP A 50 3.77 -2.29 -24.22
C ASP A 50 3.11 -3.59 -23.74
N LEU A 51 2.61 -3.63 -22.50
CA LEU A 51 1.80 -4.75 -22.00
C LEU A 51 0.50 -4.90 -22.82
N TYR A 52 -0.22 -3.81 -23.04
CA TYR A 52 -1.44 -3.81 -23.85
C TYR A 52 -1.20 -4.31 -25.26
N GLU A 53 -0.12 -3.90 -25.87
CA GLU A 53 0.24 -4.27 -27.26
C GLU A 53 0.94 -5.63 -27.36
N GLY A 54 1.36 -6.23 -26.22
CA GLY A 54 2.10 -7.51 -26.19
C GLY A 54 3.53 -7.38 -26.74
N ARG A 55 4.18 -6.23 -26.52
CA ARG A 55 5.53 -5.94 -27.03
C ARG A 55 6.66 -6.23 -26.03
N VAL A 56 6.35 -6.64 -24.81
CA VAL A 56 7.35 -6.89 -23.78
C VAL A 56 8.18 -8.11 -24.14
N LYS A 57 9.49 -7.92 -24.37
CA LYS A 57 10.45 -8.97 -24.73
C LYS A 57 11.61 -9.00 -23.75
N VAL A 58 11.85 -10.18 -23.18
CA VAL A 58 12.91 -10.42 -22.18
C VAL A 58 13.72 -11.64 -22.60
N GLY A 59 15.03 -11.49 -22.72
CA GLY A 59 15.91 -12.61 -23.07
C GLY A 59 15.56 -13.32 -24.40
N GLY A 60 14.95 -12.60 -25.36
CA GLY A 60 14.50 -13.18 -26.64
C GLY A 60 13.10 -13.81 -26.59
N ARG A 61 12.49 -13.98 -25.40
CA ARG A 61 11.11 -14.44 -25.21
C ARG A 61 10.17 -13.25 -25.21
N THR A 62 9.07 -13.31 -25.94
CA THR A 62 7.97 -12.35 -25.80
C THR A 62 7.09 -12.80 -24.64
N LEU A 63 6.90 -11.94 -23.64
CA LEU A 63 6.01 -12.22 -22.54
C LEU A 63 4.55 -12.17 -23.00
N LYS A 64 3.71 -13.03 -22.43
CA LYS A 64 2.28 -13.01 -22.71
C LYS A 64 1.63 -11.76 -22.15
N ARG A 65 0.55 -11.31 -22.76
CA ARG A 65 -0.30 -10.29 -22.17
C ARG A 65 -0.88 -10.82 -20.86
N PRO A 66 -0.81 -10.06 -19.77
CA PRO A 66 -1.28 -10.58 -18.49
C PRO A 66 -2.82 -10.72 -18.47
N SER A 67 -3.30 -11.84 -17.95
CA SER A 67 -4.70 -12.01 -17.55
C SER A 67 -4.99 -11.28 -16.23
N LEU A 68 -3.95 -11.07 -15.42
CA LEU A 68 -4.02 -10.36 -14.15
C LEU A 68 -2.93 -9.27 -14.06
N LEU A 69 -3.34 -8.02 -13.85
CA LEU A 69 -2.44 -6.92 -13.52
C LEU A 69 -2.58 -6.58 -12.04
N VAL A 70 -1.50 -6.75 -11.28
CA VAL A 70 -1.48 -6.54 -9.83
C VAL A 70 -0.76 -5.22 -9.52
N LEU A 71 -1.43 -4.38 -8.75
CA LEU A 71 -0.90 -3.15 -8.17
C LEU A 71 -0.62 -3.44 -6.69
N LEU A 72 0.65 -3.72 -6.35
CA LEU A 72 1.08 -4.22 -5.03
C LEU A 72 1.28 -3.10 -3.99
N GLY A 73 0.37 -2.14 -3.94
CA GLY A 73 0.37 -1.07 -2.95
C GLY A 73 1.35 0.07 -3.19
N ASP A 74 1.14 1.15 -2.45
CA ASP A 74 1.85 2.42 -2.57
C ASP A 74 1.86 2.96 -4.01
N ILE A 75 0.73 2.73 -4.71
CA ILE A 75 0.49 3.25 -6.05
C ILE A 75 0.18 4.75 -5.96
N LEU A 76 -0.62 5.15 -4.97
CA LEU A 76 -1.05 6.52 -4.74
C LEU A 76 -0.42 7.06 -3.45
N GLU A 77 0.09 8.29 -3.50
CA GLU A 77 0.70 8.94 -2.36
C GLU A 77 -0.31 9.82 -1.62
N PHE A 78 -1.13 9.23 -0.79
CA PHE A 78 -2.08 10.00 0.03
C PHE A 78 -1.52 10.39 1.40
N TRP A 79 -0.39 9.86 1.80
CA TRP A 79 0.21 10.18 3.09
C TRP A 79 0.77 11.61 3.12
N CYS A 80 1.64 11.95 2.16
CA CYS A 80 2.27 13.27 2.06
C CYS A 80 1.79 14.08 0.86
N GLY A 81 1.11 13.43 -0.10
CA GLY A 81 0.65 14.02 -1.35
C GLY A 81 -0.60 14.87 -1.17
N ASP A 82 -0.66 15.96 -1.93
CA ASP A 82 -1.89 16.72 -2.09
C ASP A 82 -2.86 15.96 -3.03
N PRO A 83 -4.15 15.78 -2.68
CA PRO A 83 -5.11 15.02 -3.49
C PRO A 83 -5.20 15.47 -4.95
N ASP A 84 -5.14 16.78 -5.22
CA ASP A 84 -5.16 17.32 -6.58
C ASP A 84 -3.94 16.86 -7.39
N THR A 85 -2.80 16.78 -6.74
CA THR A 85 -1.55 16.31 -7.34
C THR A 85 -1.59 14.81 -7.60
N VAL A 86 -2.11 14.03 -6.65
CA VAL A 86 -2.32 12.58 -6.81
C VAL A 86 -3.22 12.29 -8.00
N LEU A 87 -4.38 12.94 -8.10
CA LEU A 87 -5.33 12.76 -9.20
C LEU A 87 -4.74 13.19 -10.55
N ARG A 88 -3.95 14.26 -10.57
CA ARG A 88 -3.29 14.73 -11.79
C ARG A 88 -2.26 13.73 -12.32
N ASP A 89 -1.47 13.11 -11.45
CA ASP A 89 -0.47 12.12 -11.84
C ASP A 89 -1.14 10.75 -12.13
N LEU A 90 -2.22 10.42 -11.45
CA LEU A 90 -3.01 9.20 -11.69
C LEU A 90 -3.66 9.21 -13.09
N TYR A 91 -4.14 10.36 -13.57
CA TYR A 91 -4.93 10.44 -14.80
C TYR A 91 -4.26 9.78 -16.03
N PRO A 92 -3.00 10.09 -16.41
CA PRO A 92 -2.34 9.45 -17.54
C PRO A 92 -2.13 7.95 -17.29
N VAL A 93 -1.79 7.54 -16.06
CA VAL A 93 -1.57 6.13 -15.70
C VAL A 93 -2.88 5.34 -15.76
N ALA A 94 -3.97 5.88 -15.24
CA ALA A 94 -5.29 5.25 -15.33
C ALA A 94 -5.72 5.04 -16.79
N ARG A 95 -5.48 6.03 -17.67
CA ARG A 95 -5.75 5.88 -19.10
C ARG A 95 -4.90 4.79 -19.75
N ALA A 96 -3.70 4.51 -19.25
CA ALA A 96 -2.84 3.45 -19.76
C ALA A 96 -3.23 2.08 -19.17
N ILE A 97 -3.67 2.02 -17.91
CA ILE A 97 -4.09 0.77 -17.22
C ILE A 97 -5.43 0.24 -17.75
N LEU A 98 -6.42 1.12 -17.89
CA LEU A 98 -7.80 0.70 -18.21
C LEU A 98 -7.92 -0.12 -19.51
N PRO A 99 -7.21 0.19 -20.61
CA PRO A 99 -7.28 -0.60 -21.84
C PRO A 99 -6.61 -1.96 -21.75
N VAL A 100 -5.74 -2.21 -20.75
CA VAL A 100 -5.06 -3.51 -20.62
C VAL A 100 -6.12 -4.59 -20.37
N PRO A 101 -6.24 -5.63 -21.24
CA PRO A 101 -7.29 -6.62 -21.18
C PRO A 101 -6.98 -7.66 -20.09
N SER A 102 -7.02 -7.24 -18.85
CA SER A 102 -6.73 -8.05 -17.66
C SER A 102 -7.63 -7.64 -16.52
N LEU A 103 -7.88 -8.54 -15.57
CA LEU A 103 -8.37 -8.13 -14.25
C LEU A 103 -7.30 -7.27 -13.58
N LYS A 104 -7.68 -6.11 -13.04
CA LYS A 104 -6.80 -5.24 -12.25
C LYS A 104 -7.05 -5.54 -10.78
N LEU A 105 -6.04 -6.06 -10.10
CA LEU A 105 -6.07 -6.29 -8.66
C LEU A 105 -5.21 -5.25 -7.96
N TYR A 106 -5.81 -4.46 -7.07
CA TYR A 106 -5.12 -3.47 -6.26
C TYR A 106 -5.00 -3.98 -4.82
N ILE A 107 -3.79 -4.15 -4.34
CA ILE A 107 -3.50 -4.41 -2.93
C ILE A 107 -3.15 -3.07 -2.29
N ALA A 108 -3.85 -2.67 -1.22
CA ALA A 108 -3.56 -1.41 -0.57
C ALA A 108 -2.22 -1.46 0.18
N GLY A 109 -1.40 -0.44 -0.01
CA GLY A 109 -0.17 -0.20 0.76
C GLY A 109 -0.43 0.63 2.02
N ASN A 110 0.62 1.11 2.65
CA ASN A 110 0.50 2.00 3.80
C ASN A 110 0.25 3.46 3.41
N HIS A 111 0.66 3.89 2.21
CA HIS A 111 0.43 5.25 1.70
C HIS A 111 -0.93 5.44 1.02
N ASP A 112 -1.58 4.37 0.62
CA ASP A 112 -2.86 4.39 -0.10
C ASP A 112 -3.95 3.51 0.53
N LYS A 113 -3.84 3.22 1.82
CA LYS A 113 -4.77 2.41 2.60
C LYS A 113 -6.22 2.92 2.58
N ILE A 114 -6.41 4.21 2.26
CA ILE A 114 -7.72 4.85 2.10
C ILE A 114 -8.55 4.27 0.95
N VAL A 115 -7.93 3.65 -0.04
CA VAL A 115 -8.63 3.13 -1.23
C VAL A 115 -9.71 2.11 -0.86
N GLY A 116 -9.60 1.48 0.30
CA GLY A 116 -10.65 0.63 0.87
C GLY A 116 -10.96 -0.61 0.03
N LYS A 117 -12.13 -1.21 0.27
CA LYS A 117 -12.60 -2.39 -0.46
C LYS A 117 -13.55 -1.96 -1.57
N ILE A 118 -13.12 -2.05 -2.81
CA ILE A 118 -13.89 -1.67 -4.00
C ILE A 118 -13.88 -2.84 -4.98
N ALA A 119 -15.03 -3.12 -5.59
CA ALA A 119 -15.14 -4.02 -6.73
C ALA A 119 -15.91 -3.29 -7.84
N LEU A 120 -15.32 -3.19 -9.01
CA LEU A 120 -15.93 -2.56 -10.18
C LEU A 120 -16.14 -3.61 -11.27
N GLU A 121 -17.36 -3.70 -11.76
CA GLU A 121 -17.73 -4.57 -12.86
C GLU A 121 -17.69 -3.80 -14.18
N ALA A 122 -17.19 -4.44 -15.24
CA ALA A 122 -17.29 -3.94 -16.60
C ALA A 122 -18.75 -3.97 -17.07
N ALA A 123 -19.04 -3.29 -18.20
CA ALA A 123 -20.38 -3.16 -18.76
C ALA A 123 -21.10 -4.49 -19.06
N LYS A 124 -20.37 -5.62 -19.07
CA LYS A 124 -20.92 -6.98 -19.28
C LYS A 124 -21.09 -7.79 -18.00
N GLY A 125 -20.91 -7.19 -16.82
CA GLY A 125 -20.98 -7.88 -15.53
C GLY A 125 -19.73 -8.70 -15.19
N GLU A 126 -18.66 -8.59 -15.98
CA GLU A 126 -17.35 -9.18 -15.64
C GLU A 126 -16.58 -8.22 -14.73
N LEU A 127 -15.94 -8.77 -13.71
CA LEU A 127 -15.12 -7.96 -12.79
C LEU A 127 -13.86 -7.48 -13.52
N ASP A 128 -13.67 -6.17 -13.58
CA ASP A 128 -12.54 -5.54 -14.25
C ASP A 128 -11.50 -4.96 -13.27
N PHE A 129 -11.95 -4.50 -12.11
CA PHE A 129 -11.10 -3.90 -11.08
C PHE A 129 -11.52 -4.36 -9.70
N LEU A 130 -10.59 -4.88 -8.92
CA LEU A 130 -10.78 -5.36 -7.56
C LEU A 130 -9.74 -4.75 -6.62
N VAL A 131 -10.18 -4.21 -5.49
CA VAL A 131 -9.30 -3.78 -4.41
C VAL A 131 -9.35 -4.78 -3.26
N ALA A 132 -8.21 -5.31 -2.87
CA ALA A 132 -8.03 -6.10 -1.67
C ALA A 132 -7.26 -5.28 -0.63
N PRO A 133 -7.83 -5.05 0.57
CA PRO A 133 -7.26 -4.08 1.51
C PRO A 133 -5.96 -4.56 2.19
N GLU A 134 -5.67 -5.85 2.21
CA GLU A 134 -4.49 -6.38 2.90
C GLU A 134 -3.65 -7.30 2.04
N TYR A 135 -4.24 -8.34 1.46
CA TYR A 135 -3.56 -9.33 0.61
C TYR A 135 -4.55 -10.08 -0.28
N ALA A 136 -4.02 -10.78 -1.26
CA ALA A 136 -4.74 -11.74 -2.09
C ALA A 136 -3.88 -12.99 -2.29
N ILE A 137 -4.49 -14.05 -2.81
CA ILE A 137 -3.80 -15.30 -3.13
C ILE A 137 -3.83 -15.50 -4.64
N LEU A 138 -2.67 -15.82 -5.21
CA LEU A 138 -2.48 -16.16 -6.62
C LEU A 138 -2.03 -17.62 -6.74
N GLU A 139 -2.77 -18.41 -7.49
CA GLU A 139 -2.36 -19.75 -7.86
C GLU A 139 -1.91 -19.80 -9.32
N SER A 140 -0.73 -20.35 -9.58
CA SER A 140 -0.16 -20.47 -10.92
C SER A 140 0.75 -21.71 -10.99
N GLY A 141 0.56 -22.57 -12.00
CA GLY A 141 1.39 -23.75 -12.21
C GLY A 141 1.45 -24.68 -11.00
N GLY A 142 0.39 -24.79 -10.23
CA GLY A 142 0.32 -25.61 -9.00
C GLY A 142 1.02 -25.01 -7.79
N LYS A 143 1.62 -23.83 -7.90
CA LYS A 143 2.19 -23.07 -6.78
C LYS A 143 1.20 -22.00 -6.30
N LYS A 144 1.21 -21.73 -4.99
CA LYS A 144 0.40 -20.72 -4.32
C LYS A 144 1.28 -19.56 -3.86
N PHE A 145 0.96 -18.35 -4.30
CA PHE A 145 1.66 -17.12 -3.92
C PHE A 145 0.72 -16.19 -3.15
N VAL A 146 1.24 -15.59 -2.08
CA VAL A 146 0.54 -14.49 -1.40
C VAL A 146 1.00 -13.18 -2.03
N LEU A 147 0.04 -12.38 -2.47
CA LEU A 147 0.23 -11.02 -2.97
C LEU A 147 -0.02 -10.05 -1.81
N VAL A 148 0.98 -9.28 -1.43
CA VAL A 148 0.90 -8.36 -0.28
C VAL A 148 1.78 -7.13 -0.55
N HIS A 149 1.44 -5.98 0.02
CA HIS A 149 2.31 -4.82 -0.19
C HIS A 149 3.69 -4.99 0.44
N GLY A 150 3.79 -5.44 1.69
CA GLY A 150 5.06 -5.73 2.37
C GLY A 150 5.33 -4.92 3.63
N HIS A 151 4.59 -3.84 3.92
CA HIS A 151 4.69 -3.09 5.18
C HIS A 151 4.41 -3.97 6.41
N GLN A 152 3.70 -5.07 6.21
CA GLN A 152 3.44 -6.09 7.24
C GLN A 152 4.71 -6.77 7.75
N PHE A 153 5.81 -6.73 7.00
CA PHE A 153 7.10 -7.30 7.40
C PHE A 153 7.95 -6.36 8.25
N ASP A 154 7.51 -5.13 8.45
CA ASP A 154 8.18 -4.20 9.36
C ASP A 154 8.19 -4.75 10.79
N SER A 155 9.35 -4.66 11.43
CA SER A 155 9.54 -5.22 12.78
C SER A 155 8.62 -4.61 13.83
N LEU A 156 8.14 -3.40 13.59
CA LEU A 156 7.18 -2.70 14.44
C LEU A 156 5.81 -3.41 14.40
N PHE A 157 5.31 -3.72 13.20
CA PHE A 157 4.02 -4.42 13.02
C PHE A 157 4.08 -5.84 13.58
N CYS A 158 5.19 -6.55 13.40
CA CYS A 158 5.36 -7.91 13.94
C CYS A 158 5.39 -7.95 15.49
N ARG A 159 5.77 -6.84 16.18
CA ARG A 159 5.87 -6.80 17.64
C ARG A 159 4.62 -6.25 18.33
N LEU A 160 3.87 -5.35 17.70
CA LEU A 160 2.71 -4.70 18.29
C LEU A 160 1.45 -5.58 18.32
N GLY A 161 1.45 -6.73 17.62
CA GLY A 161 0.34 -7.69 17.64
C GLY A 161 -1.02 -7.00 17.45
N GLY A 162 -1.95 -7.18 18.40
CA GLY A 162 -3.31 -6.61 18.30
C GLY A 162 -3.41 -5.07 18.36
N LEU A 163 -2.35 -4.36 18.77
CA LEU A 163 -2.37 -2.88 18.84
C LEU A 163 -2.37 -2.23 17.45
N TRP A 164 -1.94 -2.91 16.40
CA TRP A 164 -2.03 -2.41 15.03
C TRP A 164 -3.48 -2.16 14.58
N LYS A 165 -4.46 -2.91 15.12
CA LYS A 165 -5.89 -2.68 14.85
C LYS A 165 -6.35 -1.32 15.38
N LEU A 166 -5.86 -0.91 16.55
CA LEU A 166 -6.16 0.40 17.13
C LEU A 166 -5.53 1.52 16.28
N GLU A 167 -4.29 1.36 15.84
CA GLU A 167 -3.60 2.31 14.96
C GLU A 167 -4.35 2.45 13.63
N SER A 168 -4.73 1.35 13.00
CA SER A 168 -5.53 1.34 11.76
C SER A 168 -6.89 2.04 11.95
N TYR A 169 -7.52 1.86 13.11
CA TYR A 169 -8.79 2.50 13.42
C TYR A 169 -8.64 4.02 13.62
N LEU A 170 -7.61 4.45 14.35
CA LEU A 170 -7.29 5.87 14.55
C LEU A 170 -6.90 6.53 13.22
N TYR A 171 -6.18 5.82 12.37
CA TYR A 171 -5.83 6.27 11.04
C TYR A 171 -7.08 6.47 10.16
N SER A 172 -8.01 5.51 10.17
CA SER A 172 -9.28 5.60 9.43
C SER A 172 -10.16 6.77 9.90
N ILE A 173 -10.17 7.09 11.21
CA ILE A 173 -10.86 8.27 11.74
C ILE A 173 -10.19 9.56 11.24
N ALA A 174 -8.85 9.62 11.28
CA ALA A 174 -8.11 10.79 10.81
C ALA A 174 -8.31 11.03 9.31
N GLU A 175 -8.40 9.97 8.52
CA GLU A 175 -8.70 10.04 7.09
C GLU A 175 -10.16 10.45 6.81
N GLY A 176 -11.12 9.92 7.57
CA GLY A 176 -12.52 10.34 7.48
C GLY A 176 -12.68 11.85 7.73
N LEU A 177 -11.93 12.41 8.67
CA LEU A 177 -11.90 13.86 8.91
C LEU A 177 -11.27 14.64 7.75
N ARG A 178 -10.28 14.07 7.04
CA ARG A 178 -9.65 14.71 5.87
C ARG A 178 -10.52 14.69 4.62
N SER A 179 -11.40 13.73 4.48
CA SER A 179 -12.30 13.62 3.33
C SER A 179 -13.40 14.70 3.29
N LEU A 180 -13.50 15.55 4.34
CA LEU A 180 -14.40 16.69 4.36
C LEU A 180 -13.94 17.76 3.34
N PRO A 181 -14.85 18.27 2.51
CA PRO A 181 -14.49 19.18 1.42
C PRO A 181 -13.99 20.53 1.94
N GLY A 182 -12.86 21.00 1.39
CA GLY A 182 -12.29 22.32 1.62
C GLY A 182 -11.76 22.55 3.04
N PRO A 183 -11.83 23.78 3.57
CA PRO A 183 -11.36 24.12 4.91
C PRO A 183 -12.31 23.70 6.04
N SER A 184 -13.41 22.98 5.73
CA SER A 184 -14.44 22.59 6.69
C SER A 184 -13.90 21.76 7.86
N GLU A 185 -12.88 20.93 7.64
CA GLU A 185 -12.21 20.20 8.72
C GLU A 185 -11.65 21.14 9.80
N TRP A 186 -11.03 22.26 9.38
CA TRP A 186 -10.47 23.25 10.28
C TRP A 186 -11.54 24.04 11.02
N TYR A 187 -12.64 24.41 10.34
CA TYR A 187 -13.77 25.08 10.98
C TYR A 187 -14.43 24.18 12.02
N LEU A 188 -14.69 22.92 11.69
CA LEU A 188 -15.24 21.95 12.65
C LEU A 188 -14.30 21.75 13.85
N ALA A 189 -13.00 21.59 13.60
CA ALA A 189 -12.02 21.42 14.66
C ALA A 189 -11.91 22.68 15.55
N ALA A 190 -11.92 23.87 14.96
CA ALA A 190 -11.88 25.13 15.69
C ALA A 190 -13.15 25.36 16.52
N ILE A 191 -14.35 25.10 15.95
CA ILE A 191 -15.62 25.19 16.68
C ILE A 191 -15.65 24.19 17.83
N SER A 192 -15.25 22.95 17.58
CA SER A 192 -15.19 21.89 18.59
C SER A 192 -14.23 22.25 19.74
N ALA A 193 -13.03 22.73 19.40
CA ALA A 193 -12.05 23.18 20.40
C ALA A 193 -12.55 24.40 21.20
N ALA A 194 -13.14 25.39 20.53
CA ALA A 194 -13.72 26.57 21.19
C ALA A 194 -14.86 26.17 22.16
N SER A 195 -15.71 25.21 21.73
CA SER A 195 -16.76 24.64 22.60
C SER A 195 -16.19 23.93 23.81
N GLY A 196 -15.08 23.21 23.64
CA GLY A 196 -14.37 22.55 24.74
C GLY A 196 -13.80 23.55 25.74
N VAL A 197 -13.15 24.61 25.27
CA VAL A 197 -12.63 25.70 26.12
C VAL A 197 -13.76 26.41 26.86
N ALA A 198 -14.86 26.71 26.16
CA ALA A 198 -16.03 27.34 26.77
C ALA A 198 -16.66 26.47 27.86
N LEU A 199 -16.70 25.15 27.65
CA LEU A 199 -17.22 24.19 28.63
C LEU A 199 -16.33 24.10 29.89
N LEU A 200 -14.99 24.14 29.70
CA LEU A 200 -14.06 24.23 30.83
C LEU A 200 -14.24 25.50 31.64
N ALA A 201 -14.29 26.65 30.95
CA ALA A 201 -14.52 27.93 31.61
C ALA A 201 -15.86 27.99 32.36
N TYR A 202 -16.92 27.42 31.77
CA TYR A 202 -18.21 27.29 32.40
C TYR A 202 -18.16 26.40 33.65
N GLY A 203 -17.41 25.29 33.56
CA GLY A 203 -17.18 24.37 34.67
C GLY A 203 -16.49 25.03 35.87
N GLU A 204 -15.49 25.86 35.63
CA GLU A 204 -14.80 26.62 36.66
C GLU A 204 -15.71 27.70 37.27
N LEU A 205 -16.58 28.33 36.48
CA LEU A 205 -17.54 29.36 36.97
C LEU A 205 -18.64 28.81 37.86
N LEU A 206 -19.06 27.55 37.69
CA LEU A 206 -20.14 26.93 38.47
C LEU A 206 -19.75 26.49 39.89
N GLY A 207 -18.48 26.45 40.26
CA GLY A 207 -17.92 26.26 41.60
C GLY A 207 -18.40 25.02 42.41
N ASN A 208 -19.69 24.87 42.60
CA ASN A 208 -20.30 23.78 43.35
C ASN A 208 -21.14 22.83 42.49
N MET A 209 -20.47 21.91 41.80
CA MET A 209 -21.15 20.88 41.02
C MET A 209 -21.28 19.56 41.78
N PRO A 210 -22.35 18.77 41.50
CA PRO A 210 -22.45 17.42 41.95
C PRO A 210 -21.25 16.57 41.51
N ASP A 211 -20.72 15.74 42.39
CA ASP A 211 -19.54 14.90 42.11
C ASP A 211 -19.73 13.97 40.89
N LEU A 212 -20.96 13.59 40.59
CA LEU A 212 -21.31 12.79 39.43
C LEU A 212 -21.14 13.53 38.07
N VAL A 213 -21.25 14.85 38.07
CA VAL A 213 -21.22 15.69 36.86
C VAL A 213 -19.80 16.19 36.55
N LYS A 214 -18.97 16.35 37.59
CA LYS A 214 -17.58 16.82 37.47
C LYS A 214 -16.78 16.04 36.41
N PRO A 215 -16.75 14.67 36.43
CA PRO A 215 -15.97 13.92 35.45
C PRO A 215 -16.42 14.19 33.98
N LEU A 216 -17.70 14.36 33.77
CA LEU A 216 -18.26 14.66 32.44
C LEU A 216 -17.85 16.04 31.93
N ILE A 217 -17.86 17.04 32.81
CA ILE A 217 -17.49 18.42 32.42
C ILE A 217 -15.98 18.55 32.17
N TYR A 218 -15.15 17.75 32.83
CA TYR A 218 -13.70 17.76 32.55
C TYR A 218 -13.30 16.81 31.42
N ALA A 219 -14.03 15.73 31.16
CA ALA A 219 -13.76 14.80 30.05
C ALA A 219 -14.28 15.30 28.70
N ALA A 220 -15.46 15.92 28.66
CA ALA A 220 -16.06 16.40 27.42
C ALA A 220 -15.18 17.42 26.65
N PRO A 221 -14.52 18.40 27.30
CA PRO A 221 -13.57 19.29 26.65
C PRO A 221 -12.40 18.57 26.00
N LEU A 222 -11.85 17.56 26.65
CA LEU A 222 -10.75 16.76 26.08
C LEU A 222 -11.20 16.06 24.81
N ILE A 223 -12.41 15.49 24.79
CA ILE A 223 -13.00 14.85 23.61
C ILE A 223 -13.26 15.89 22.51
N LEU A 224 -13.78 17.06 22.86
CA LEU A 224 -14.04 18.15 21.91
C LEU A 224 -12.76 18.75 21.32
N MET A 225 -11.63 18.72 22.03
CA MET A 225 -10.33 19.17 21.53
C MET A 225 -9.63 18.12 20.64
N LEU A 226 -10.07 16.85 20.69
CA LEU A 226 -9.45 15.75 19.97
C LEU A 226 -9.34 15.99 18.44
N PRO A 227 -10.37 16.47 17.72
CA PRO A 227 -10.28 16.74 16.29
C PRO A 227 -9.17 17.73 15.95
N LEU A 228 -9.06 18.82 16.71
CA LEU A 228 -7.98 19.80 16.50
C LEU A 228 -6.61 19.19 16.80
N ALA A 229 -6.48 18.44 17.89
CA ALA A 229 -5.25 17.74 18.23
C ALA A 229 -4.83 16.76 17.13
N VAL A 230 -5.76 15.99 16.57
CA VAL A 230 -5.50 15.06 15.47
C VAL A 230 -5.02 15.79 14.21
N ILE A 231 -5.67 16.91 13.82
CA ILE A 231 -5.25 17.69 12.66
C ILE A 231 -3.86 18.30 12.85
N VAL A 232 -3.58 18.85 14.04
CA VAL A 232 -2.27 19.41 14.38
C VAL A 232 -1.20 18.31 14.41
N LEU A 233 -1.48 17.18 15.07
CA LEU A 233 -0.56 16.04 15.14
C LEU A 233 -0.21 15.58 13.73
N ARG A 234 -1.14 15.50 12.84
CA ARG A 234 -0.96 15.09 11.46
C ARG A 234 -0.04 16.04 10.67
N LYS A 235 -0.21 17.38 10.81
CA LYS A 235 0.69 18.36 10.17
C LYS A 235 2.11 18.33 10.73
N VAL A 236 2.26 17.89 11.98
CA VAL A 236 3.55 17.78 12.66
C VAL A 236 4.10 16.34 12.57
N GLN A 237 3.24 15.37 12.22
CA GLN A 237 3.56 13.94 12.20
C GLN A 237 4.80 13.63 11.37
N ASP A 238 4.93 14.19 10.16
CA ASP A 238 6.09 13.97 9.31
C ASP A 238 7.37 14.49 9.96
N LYS A 239 7.30 15.69 10.57
CA LYS A 239 8.44 16.27 11.29
C LYS A 239 8.75 15.51 12.57
N LEU A 240 7.74 15.09 13.34
CA LEU A 240 7.89 14.24 14.52
C LEU A 240 8.40 12.85 14.15
N TRP A 241 7.92 12.28 13.07
CA TRP A 241 8.36 10.99 12.58
C TRP A 241 9.85 11.04 12.21
N TYR A 242 10.25 11.98 11.36
CA TYR A 242 11.63 12.09 10.88
C TYR A 242 12.61 12.63 11.93
N LEU A 243 12.19 13.53 12.84
CA LEU A 243 13.06 14.17 13.81
C LEU A 243 13.15 13.42 15.16
N LEU A 244 12.08 12.74 15.58
CA LEU A 244 12.00 12.11 16.90
C LEU A 244 11.82 10.60 16.83
N LEU A 245 10.78 10.12 16.14
CA LEU A 245 10.41 8.71 16.20
C LEU A 245 11.38 7.82 15.43
N LEU A 246 11.90 8.28 14.31
CA LEU A 246 12.86 7.55 13.49
C LEU A 246 14.23 7.38 14.18
N PRO A 247 14.86 8.44 14.72
CA PRO A 247 16.07 8.28 15.50
C PRO A 247 15.85 7.45 16.78
N LEU A 248 14.72 7.64 17.47
CA LEU A 248 14.39 6.88 18.67
C LEU A 248 14.15 5.39 18.36
N SER A 249 13.45 5.09 17.27
CA SER A 249 13.22 3.70 16.82
C SER A 249 14.53 2.99 16.48
N SER A 250 15.47 3.69 15.84
CA SER A 250 16.79 3.14 15.52
C SER A 250 17.64 2.89 16.79
N LEU A 251 17.55 3.76 17.79
CA LEU A 251 18.17 3.60 19.12
C LEU A 251 17.56 2.42 19.89
N LEU A 252 16.26 2.14 19.71
CA LEU A 252 15.56 1.00 20.32
C LEU A 252 15.73 -0.30 19.53
N GLY A 253 16.53 -0.28 18.44
CA GLY A 253 16.81 -1.47 17.62
C GLY A 253 15.70 -1.85 16.69
N PHE A 254 14.72 -0.97 16.43
CA PHE A 254 13.72 -1.16 15.40
C PHE A 254 14.36 -0.87 14.03
N LYS A 255 14.55 -1.89 13.23
CA LYS A 255 15.00 -1.74 11.84
C LYS A 255 13.79 -1.75 10.92
N ARG A 256 13.67 -0.74 10.06
CA ARG A 256 12.70 -0.74 8.97
C ARG A 256 13.02 -1.85 7.99
N ALA A 257 11.98 -2.42 7.39
CA ALA A 257 12.13 -3.31 6.25
C ALA A 257 12.53 -2.53 4.98
N GLU A 258 12.39 -1.19 4.96
CA GLU A 258 12.84 -0.35 3.85
C GLU A 258 14.27 -0.71 3.43
N ARG A 259 14.45 -1.04 2.15
CA ARG A 259 15.70 -1.47 1.51
C ARG A 259 16.23 -2.86 1.93
N LEU A 260 15.47 -3.65 2.66
CA LEU A 260 15.85 -5.05 2.87
C LEU A 260 15.58 -5.85 1.60
N HIS A 261 16.62 -6.56 1.14
CA HIS A 261 16.47 -7.52 0.05
C HIS A 261 15.60 -8.71 0.50
N PRO A 262 14.87 -9.39 -0.41
CA PRO A 262 14.05 -10.57 -0.06
C PRO A 262 14.81 -11.66 0.73
N SER A 263 16.09 -11.91 0.43
CA SER A 263 16.92 -12.85 1.18
C SER A 263 17.04 -12.48 2.65
N GLU A 264 17.25 -11.19 2.95
CA GLU A 264 17.37 -10.72 4.34
C GLU A 264 16.06 -10.83 5.12
N LEU A 265 14.90 -10.60 4.44
CA LEU A 265 13.58 -10.78 5.06
C LEU A 265 13.32 -12.24 5.41
N LEU A 266 13.72 -13.16 4.53
CA LEU A 266 13.64 -14.61 4.77
C LEU A 266 14.58 -15.03 5.90
N GLU A 267 15.86 -14.61 5.87
CA GLU A 267 16.87 -14.94 6.91
C GLU A 267 16.43 -14.46 8.30
N ARG A 268 15.80 -13.30 8.38
CA ARG A 268 15.26 -12.76 9.63
C ARG A 268 13.93 -13.40 10.04
N GLY A 269 13.35 -14.25 9.19
CA GLY A 269 12.10 -14.95 9.41
C GLY A 269 10.87 -14.01 9.50
N LEU A 270 10.95 -12.79 8.94
CA LEU A 270 9.87 -11.81 9.03
C LEU A 270 8.66 -12.24 8.21
N VAL A 271 8.88 -12.71 6.99
CA VAL A 271 7.83 -13.22 6.10
C VAL A 271 7.10 -14.39 6.75
N ARG A 272 7.85 -15.39 7.25
CA ARG A 272 7.28 -16.59 7.88
C ARG A 272 6.45 -16.25 9.11
N ARG A 273 6.94 -15.38 10.01
CA ARG A 273 6.21 -14.95 11.20
C ARG A 273 4.90 -14.26 10.85
N TRP A 274 4.90 -13.43 9.81
CA TRP A 274 3.66 -12.81 9.36
C TRP A 274 2.68 -13.84 8.80
N MET A 275 3.13 -14.75 7.94
CA MET A 275 2.29 -15.82 7.39
C MET A 275 1.69 -16.70 8.50
N GLU A 276 2.49 -17.07 9.51
CA GLU A 276 2.02 -17.81 10.69
C GLU A 276 0.97 -17.02 11.48
N ALA A 277 1.17 -15.71 11.65
CA ALA A 277 0.24 -14.84 12.40
C ALA A 277 -1.13 -14.66 11.70
N VAL A 278 -1.18 -14.81 10.37
CA VAL A 278 -2.42 -14.74 9.58
C VAL A 278 -2.92 -16.13 9.14
N GLU A 279 -2.25 -17.19 9.62
CA GLU A 279 -2.60 -18.59 9.33
C GLU A 279 -2.66 -18.89 7.82
N LEU A 280 -1.62 -18.45 7.09
CA LEU A 280 -1.48 -18.67 5.65
C LEU A 280 -0.39 -19.69 5.34
N GLU A 281 -0.71 -20.62 4.44
CA GLU A 281 0.25 -21.53 3.82
C GLU A 281 0.37 -21.21 2.33
N ALA A 282 1.59 -20.97 1.87
CA ALA A 282 1.89 -20.68 0.47
C ALA A 282 3.35 -21.05 0.12
N ASP A 283 3.61 -21.25 -1.16
CA ASP A 283 4.95 -21.54 -1.70
C ASP A 283 5.79 -20.26 -1.83
N GLY A 284 5.14 -19.10 -1.86
CA GLY A 284 5.87 -17.84 -1.97
C GLY A 284 5.04 -16.60 -1.64
N VAL A 285 5.74 -15.48 -1.52
CA VAL A 285 5.19 -14.16 -1.27
C VAL A 285 5.74 -13.17 -2.29
N LEU A 286 4.84 -12.48 -3.00
CA LEU A 286 5.16 -11.42 -3.94
C LEU A 286 4.78 -10.08 -3.32
N PHE A 287 5.72 -9.13 -3.27
CA PHE A 287 5.53 -7.90 -2.50
C PHE A 287 6.30 -6.70 -3.09
N GLY A 288 6.12 -5.51 -2.53
CA GLY A 288 6.82 -4.26 -2.81
C GLY A 288 7.47 -3.66 -1.57
N HIS A 289 7.15 -2.40 -1.23
CA HIS A 289 7.45 -1.68 0.00
C HIS A 289 8.93 -1.43 0.30
N THR A 290 9.80 -2.42 0.17
CA THR A 290 11.22 -2.24 0.53
C THR A 290 12.04 -1.56 -0.56
N HIS A 291 11.47 -1.36 -1.76
CA HIS A 291 12.14 -0.81 -2.95
C HIS A 291 13.45 -1.54 -3.30
N ALA A 292 13.61 -2.77 -2.84
CA ALA A 292 14.78 -3.60 -3.09
C ALA A 292 14.37 -4.81 -3.95
N PRO A 293 14.34 -4.64 -5.30
CA PRO A 293 13.91 -5.70 -6.19
C PRO A 293 14.83 -6.92 -6.08
N GLY A 294 14.24 -8.09 -6.12
CA GLY A 294 14.98 -9.36 -6.03
C GLY A 294 14.05 -10.54 -5.84
N ILE A 295 14.59 -11.73 -6.07
CA ILE A 295 13.95 -13.00 -5.78
C ILE A 295 14.89 -13.80 -4.86
N ALA A 296 14.34 -14.41 -3.83
CA ALA A 296 15.08 -15.27 -2.93
C ALA A 296 14.24 -16.46 -2.50
N VAL A 297 14.90 -17.59 -2.23
CA VAL A 297 14.26 -18.80 -1.71
C VAL A 297 15.00 -19.26 -0.48
N GLN A 298 14.27 -19.56 0.57
CA GLN A 298 14.83 -20.16 1.78
C GLN A 298 13.84 -21.16 2.38
N ASN A 299 14.34 -22.37 2.64
CA ASN A 299 13.54 -23.47 3.20
C ASN A 299 12.23 -23.74 2.42
N GLY A 300 12.28 -23.68 1.09
CA GLY A 300 11.15 -23.91 0.20
C GLY A 300 10.18 -22.73 0.06
N LEU A 301 10.38 -21.63 0.79
CA LEU A 301 9.56 -20.42 0.67
C LEU A 301 10.24 -19.40 -0.25
N LEU A 302 9.55 -19.00 -1.31
CA LEU A 302 9.94 -17.92 -2.22
C LEU A 302 9.54 -16.56 -1.64
N ALA A 303 10.40 -15.56 -1.78
CA ALA A 303 10.09 -14.16 -1.57
C ALA A 303 10.55 -13.36 -2.80
N ALA A 304 9.66 -12.61 -3.43
CA ALA A 304 9.97 -11.79 -4.58
C ALA A 304 9.44 -10.37 -4.40
N ASN A 305 10.32 -9.39 -4.57
CA ASN A 305 10.00 -7.97 -4.48
C ASN A 305 9.95 -7.34 -5.87
N ALA A 306 8.84 -6.65 -6.17
CA ALA A 306 8.61 -5.99 -7.46
C ALA A 306 9.48 -4.74 -7.67
N GLY A 307 10.13 -4.23 -6.62
CA GLY A 307 10.90 -2.98 -6.67
C GLY A 307 10.03 -1.73 -6.63
N SER A 308 10.44 -0.69 -7.36
CA SER A 308 9.70 0.59 -7.39
C SER A 308 9.76 1.27 -8.78
N TRP A 309 8.83 2.22 -8.97
CA TRP A 309 8.79 3.10 -10.16
C TRP A 309 9.15 4.54 -9.82
N ILE A 310 9.86 4.73 -8.71
CA ILE A 310 10.39 6.03 -8.29
C ILE A 310 11.59 6.37 -9.18
N ALA A 311 11.53 7.52 -9.85
CA ALA A 311 12.54 7.95 -10.82
C ALA A 311 13.95 8.00 -10.22
N ARG A 312 14.07 8.45 -8.95
CA ARG A 312 15.37 8.54 -8.25
C ARG A 312 16.03 7.17 -8.03
N ASP A 313 15.22 6.11 -7.88
CA ASP A 313 15.73 4.77 -7.62
C ASP A 313 16.23 4.09 -8.90
N GLU A 314 15.83 4.59 -10.08
CA GLU A 314 16.19 4.09 -11.42
C GLU A 314 15.92 2.59 -11.63
N LEU A 315 14.98 2.04 -10.83
CA LEU A 315 14.68 0.62 -10.83
C LEU A 315 13.71 0.25 -11.95
N ARG A 316 12.50 0.83 -11.97
CA ARG A 316 11.45 0.58 -12.98
C ARG A 316 11.23 -0.90 -13.22
N THR A 317 10.97 -1.65 -12.13
CA THR A 317 10.91 -3.11 -12.16
C THR A 317 9.48 -3.62 -11.96
N PHE A 318 9.25 -4.84 -12.41
CA PHE A 318 8.00 -5.55 -12.23
C PHE A 318 8.24 -7.06 -12.10
N LEU A 319 7.30 -7.75 -11.48
CA LEU A 319 7.27 -9.22 -11.46
C LEU A 319 6.35 -9.72 -12.57
N TYR A 320 6.77 -10.79 -13.23
CA TYR A 320 5.96 -11.55 -14.19
C TYR A 320 5.83 -12.98 -13.69
N VAL A 321 4.59 -13.49 -13.65
CA VAL A 321 4.28 -14.84 -13.16
C VAL A 321 3.56 -15.61 -14.25
N GLU A 322 4.07 -16.78 -14.61
CA GLU A 322 3.47 -17.70 -15.58
C GLU A 322 3.86 -19.14 -15.21
N GLU A 323 2.89 -20.04 -15.18
CA GLU A 323 3.09 -21.48 -14.92
C GLU A 323 3.93 -21.78 -13.66
N GLY A 324 3.77 -20.97 -12.62
CA GLY A 324 4.51 -21.09 -11.35
C GLY A 324 5.94 -20.54 -11.38
N GLU A 325 6.41 -20.05 -12.53
CA GLU A 325 7.66 -19.30 -12.66
C GLU A 325 7.47 -17.84 -12.26
N VAL A 326 8.47 -17.26 -11.63
CA VAL A 326 8.51 -15.84 -11.25
C VAL A 326 9.73 -15.20 -11.88
N LEU A 327 9.52 -14.18 -12.72
CA LEU A 327 10.58 -13.38 -13.33
C LEU A 327 10.56 -11.98 -12.72
N LEU A 328 11.72 -11.45 -12.39
CA LEU A 328 11.92 -10.05 -12.07
C LEU A 328 12.52 -9.34 -13.29
N VAL A 329 11.79 -8.38 -13.83
CA VAL A 329 12.13 -7.71 -15.07
C VAL A 329 12.29 -6.21 -14.84
N LYS A 330 13.31 -5.61 -15.45
CA LYS A 330 13.53 -4.16 -15.47
C LYS A 330 13.08 -3.61 -16.81
N PHE A 331 12.28 -2.53 -16.76
CA PHE A 331 12.04 -1.67 -17.91
C PHE A 331 13.22 -0.71 -18.07
N GLU A 332 13.80 -0.71 -19.24
CA GLU A 332 14.82 0.24 -19.66
C GLU A 332 14.20 1.26 -20.63
N GLU A 333 14.95 2.27 -21.00
CA GLU A 333 14.47 3.24 -21.98
C GLU A 333 14.19 2.59 -23.34
N ASP A 334 13.34 3.24 -24.15
CA ASP A 334 12.97 2.81 -25.51
C ASP A 334 12.32 1.41 -25.58
N SER A 335 11.44 1.07 -24.61
CA SER A 335 10.73 -0.23 -24.59
C SER A 335 11.66 -1.44 -24.59
N LYS A 336 12.84 -1.31 -24.00
CA LYS A 336 13.74 -2.43 -23.76
C LYS A 336 13.50 -3.02 -22.38
N TYR A 337 13.72 -4.32 -22.26
CA TYR A 337 13.48 -5.06 -21.04
C TYR A 337 14.66 -5.99 -20.74
N SER A 338 15.15 -5.96 -19.52
CA SER A 338 16.21 -6.86 -19.06
C SER A 338 15.71 -7.76 -17.93
N LEU A 339 16.10 -9.03 -17.99
CA LEU A 339 15.86 -9.96 -16.89
C LEU A 339 16.87 -9.65 -15.76
N LEU A 340 16.38 -9.32 -14.59
CA LEU A 340 17.23 -9.12 -13.41
C LEU A 340 17.39 -10.37 -12.58
N ASP A 341 16.31 -11.13 -12.41
CA ASP A 341 16.31 -12.34 -11.60
C ASP A 341 15.21 -13.30 -12.06
N TYR A 342 15.36 -14.59 -11.72
CA TYR A 342 14.47 -15.63 -12.22
C TYR A 342 14.44 -16.81 -11.25
N LEU A 343 13.24 -17.35 -11.06
CA LEU A 343 13.03 -18.62 -10.41
C LEU A 343 11.96 -19.43 -11.15
N GLY A 344 12.35 -20.62 -11.63
CA GLY A 344 11.47 -21.60 -12.26
C GLY A 344 11.13 -22.76 -11.34
#